data_bd1775f77d456fd5153f2a1a4a4f1659
#
_entry.id   bd1775f77d456fd5153f2a1a4a4f1659
#
_cell.length_a   1.000
_cell.length_b   1.000
_cell.length_c   1.000
_cell.angle_alpha   90.00
_cell.angle_beta   90.00
_cell.angle_gamma   90.00
#
_symmetry.space_group_name_H-M   'P 1'
#
loop_
_entity.id
_entity.type
_entity.pdbx_description
1 polymer ?
#
loop_
_entity_poly.entity_id
_entity_poly.type
_entity_poly.pdbx_seq_one_letter_code
_entity_poly.pdbx_strand_id
1 'polypeptide(L)'
;MKHNHPKIEIMDTTLRDGEQTSGVSFVPHEKLMIARLLLEELKVDRVEVASARVSEGEFDAVKMICDWAARRNQLPRVEVLGFVDGHTSVDWIHATGCRVINLLCKGSLKHCTYQLKKTPEEHIEDILSVVDYANEQDMVVNVYLEDWSNGMKDSPEYVFRLMDALEQTNIRRYMLPDTLGVLNPLQVIEFMRKMVKRYPHAHFDFHAHNDYDLAVSNVLAAVLSGCKGLHTTINGLGERAGNAPLASVQAILKDHFNAITNIDESRLNDVSRVVESYSGIVIPANKPIVGENVFTQVAGVHADGDNKSNLYCNDLLPERFGRKREYALGKNSGKANIRKNLEDLGLQLDEDAMRKVTERIIELGDKKELVTQEDLPYIVSDVLKHGMAEERVSLKSYIVNLAYGLKPMATLKIEINGKEYEESSSGDGQYDAFVRALRKIYKVTLGRKFPMLTNYAVTIPPGGRTDAFVQTVIPWSVEDTIFRTRGLDADQTEAAIKATVKMLNIIEDEYES
;
A
#
# COMPACT_ATOMS: atom_id res chain seq x y z
N MET A 1 -5.80 -30.64 -23.37
CA MET A 1 -7.00 -30.13 -22.68
C MET A 1 -7.04 -28.63 -22.98
N LYS A 2 -8.16 -28.10 -23.49
CA LYS A 2 -8.32 -26.64 -23.59
C LYS A 2 -8.34 -26.13 -22.14
N HIS A 3 -7.29 -25.45 -21.70
CA HIS A 3 -7.28 -24.77 -20.41
C HIS A 3 -8.31 -23.64 -20.49
N ASN A 4 -9.49 -23.90 -19.94
CA ASN A 4 -10.49 -22.87 -19.74
C ASN A 4 -9.94 -21.98 -18.62
N HIS A 5 -9.43 -20.79 -18.96
CA HIS A 5 -8.94 -19.83 -17.98
C HIS A 5 -10.16 -19.33 -17.17
N PRO A 6 -10.21 -19.55 -15.85
CA PRO A 6 -11.35 -19.11 -15.06
C PRO A 6 -11.40 -17.58 -15.06
N LYS A 7 -12.57 -17.03 -15.29
CA LYS A 7 -12.83 -15.60 -15.08
C LYS A 7 -13.18 -15.41 -13.61
N ILE A 8 -12.41 -14.59 -12.91
CA ILE A 8 -12.59 -14.28 -11.49
C ILE A 8 -12.93 -12.80 -11.35
N GLU A 9 -14.04 -12.52 -10.66
CA GLU A 9 -14.43 -11.16 -10.30
C GLU A 9 -13.74 -10.73 -9.02
N ILE A 10 -13.22 -9.51 -8.98
CA ILE A 10 -12.61 -8.91 -7.79
C ILE A 10 -13.50 -7.81 -7.26
N MET A 11 -13.96 -7.96 -6.03
CA MET A 11 -14.56 -6.88 -5.25
C MET A 11 -13.53 -6.33 -4.29
N ASP A 12 -13.30 -5.04 -4.32
CA ASP A 12 -12.47 -4.37 -3.32
C ASP A 12 -13.35 -3.79 -2.21
N THR A 13 -13.01 -4.08 -0.97
CA THR A 13 -13.72 -3.62 0.24
C THR A 13 -12.86 -2.72 1.14
N THR A 14 -11.84 -2.06 0.57
CA THR A 14 -10.95 -1.13 1.31
C THR A 14 -11.74 -0.03 2.01
N LEU A 15 -12.79 0.49 1.36
CA LEU A 15 -13.60 1.59 1.87
C LEU A 15 -14.66 1.19 2.90
N ARG A 16 -14.90 -0.11 3.10
CA ARG A 16 -15.81 -0.62 4.13
C ARG A 16 -15.03 -1.43 5.18
N ASP A 17 -14.53 -2.62 4.84
CA ASP A 17 -13.80 -3.50 5.77
C ASP A 17 -12.39 -2.96 6.05
N GLY A 18 -11.72 -2.43 5.03
CA GLY A 18 -10.42 -1.79 5.20
C GLY A 18 -10.46 -0.62 6.17
N GLU A 19 -11.53 0.15 6.19
CA GLU A 19 -11.73 1.25 7.15
C GLU A 19 -11.98 0.76 8.59
N GLN A 20 -12.32 -0.52 8.80
CA GLN A 20 -12.41 -1.12 10.13
C GLN A 20 -11.04 -1.42 10.76
N THR A 21 -9.94 -1.13 10.05
CA THR A 21 -8.60 -1.13 10.65
C THR A 21 -8.53 -0.09 11.77
N SER A 22 -8.03 -0.50 12.94
CA SER A 22 -7.92 0.41 14.08
C SER A 22 -7.11 1.66 13.73
N GLY A 23 -7.69 2.84 13.94
CA GLY A 23 -7.07 4.14 13.64
C GLY A 23 -7.24 4.64 12.21
N VAL A 24 -7.91 3.90 11.34
CA VAL A 24 -8.23 4.33 9.97
C VAL A 24 -9.62 4.97 9.94
N SER A 25 -9.73 6.10 9.27
CA SER A 25 -10.99 6.77 8.96
C SER A 25 -10.78 7.63 7.73
N PHE A 26 -11.58 7.42 6.70
CA PHE A 26 -11.52 8.19 5.46
C PHE A 26 -12.59 9.27 5.43
N VAL A 27 -12.22 10.49 5.08
CA VAL A 27 -13.21 11.54 4.83
C VAL A 27 -13.91 11.32 3.47
N PRO A 28 -15.12 11.88 3.23
CA PRO A 28 -15.90 11.62 2.01
C PRO A 28 -15.13 11.84 0.70
N HIS A 29 -14.27 12.85 0.66
CA HIS A 29 -13.47 13.13 -0.54
C HIS A 29 -12.38 12.08 -0.79
N GLU A 30 -11.75 11.56 0.25
CA GLU A 30 -10.77 10.48 0.16
C GLU A 30 -11.44 9.18 -0.29
N LYS A 31 -12.63 8.85 0.25
CA LYS A 31 -13.43 7.69 -0.24
C LYS A 31 -13.74 7.80 -1.71
N LEU A 32 -14.18 8.97 -2.19
CA LEU A 32 -14.41 9.19 -3.62
C LEU A 32 -13.12 9.01 -4.44
N MET A 33 -11.98 9.55 -3.97
CA MET A 33 -10.70 9.41 -4.68
C MET A 33 -10.27 7.94 -4.75
N ILE A 34 -10.33 7.20 -3.64
CA ILE A 34 -9.99 5.77 -3.61
C ILE A 34 -10.94 4.99 -4.51
N ALA A 35 -12.26 5.21 -4.45
CA ALA A 35 -13.24 4.53 -5.32
C ALA A 35 -12.93 4.75 -6.81
N ARG A 36 -12.52 5.96 -7.19
CA ARG A 36 -12.10 6.27 -8.57
C ARG A 36 -10.85 5.50 -8.98
N LEU A 37 -9.82 5.49 -8.12
CA LEU A 37 -8.59 4.74 -8.39
C LEU A 37 -8.86 3.24 -8.53
N LEU A 38 -9.72 2.68 -7.68
CA LEU A 38 -10.11 1.28 -7.74
C LEU A 38 -10.84 0.94 -9.03
N LEU A 39 -11.81 1.76 -9.44
CA LEU A 39 -12.67 1.48 -10.59
C LEU A 39 -12.05 1.87 -11.94
N GLU A 40 -11.34 2.99 -12.04
CA GLU A 40 -10.79 3.52 -13.29
C GLU A 40 -9.34 3.09 -13.55
N GLU A 41 -8.49 3.09 -12.51
CA GLU A 41 -7.06 2.79 -12.65
C GLU A 41 -6.78 1.30 -12.45
N LEU A 42 -7.14 0.73 -11.30
CA LEU A 42 -6.95 -0.69 -11.01
C LEU A 42 -7.96 -1.58 -11.75
N LYS A 43 -9.14 -1.04 -12.09
CA LYS A 43 -10.21 -1.74 -12.82
C LYS A 43 -10.77 -2.95 -12.06
N VAL A 44 -10.88 -2.87 -10.71
CA VAL A 44 -11.60 -3.90 -9.94
C VAL A 44 -13.02 -4.02 -10.47
N ASP A 45 -13.63 -5.19 -10.38
CA ASP A 45 -14.97 -5.40 -10.92
C ASP A 45 -16.04 -4.67 -10.12
N ARG A 46 -15.88 -4.59 -8.78
CA ARG A 46 -16.84 -3.99 -7.86
C ARG A 46 -16.11 -3.36 -6.66
N VAL A 47 -16.74 -2.36 -6.03
CA VAL A 47 -16.26 -1.73 -4.81
C VAL A 47 -17.35 -1.69 -3.76
N GLU A 48 -17.05 -2.13 -2.55
CA GLU A 48 -17.92 -1.98 -1.40
C GLU A 48 -17.44 -0.75 -0.61
N VAL A 49 -18.29 0.29 -0.55
CA VAL A 49 -17.83 1.64 -0.19
C VAL A 49 -18.17 2.07 1.23
N ALA A 50 -19.13 1.43 1.88
CA ALA A 50 -19.56 1.77 3.24
C ALA A 50 -20.47 0.70 3.84
N SER A 51 -20.73 0.85 5.15
CA SER A 51 -21.85 0.22 5.84
C SER A 51 -22.99 1.23 6.00
N ALA A 52 -24.23 0.79 5.79
CA ALA A 52 -25.39 1.65 5.94
C ALA A 52 -25.55 2.15 7.39
N ARG A 53 -26.03 3.39 7.55
CA ARG A 53 -26.46 3.99 8.82
C ARG A 53 -25.36 4.23 9.85
N VAL A 54 -24.10 4.27 9.46
CA VAL A 54 -23.00 4.52 10.41
C VAL A 54 -22.94 6.00 10.81
N SER A 55 -22.97 6.93 9.83
CA SER A 55 -22.91 8.37 10.09
C SER A 55 -23.44 9.19 8.90
N GLU A 56 -23.64 10.52 9.11
CA GLU A 56 -23.92 11.45 8.00
C GLU A 56 -22.76 11.52 7.00
N GLY A 57 -21.50 11.50 7.49
CA GLY A 57 -20.33 11.49 6.62
C GLY A 57 -20.26 10.27 5.71
N GLU A 58 -20.71 9.09 6.18
CA GLU A 58 -20.85 7.91 5.34
C GLU A 58 -21.93 8.07 4.28
N PHE A 59 -23.07 8.67 4.65
CA PHE A 59 -24.13 8.97 3.68
C PHE A 59 -23.63 9.89 2.57
N ASP A 60 -22.97 10.98 2.94
CA ASP A 60 -22.41 11.95 1.99
C ASP A 60 -21.33 11.30 1.10
N ALA A 61 -20.45 10.47 1.67
CA ALA A 61 -19.43 9.75 0.92
C ALA A 61 -20.06 8.81 -0.13
N VAL A 62 -21.03 7.98 0.27
CA VAL A 62 -21.72 7.06 -0.65
C VAL A 62 -22.45 7.85 -1.72
N LYS A 63 -23.16 8.93 -1.36
CA LYS A 63 -23.84 9.79 -2.32
C LYS A 63 -22.88 10.39 -3.35
N MET A 64 -21.75 10.95 -2.90
CA MET A 64 -20.72 11.51 -3.79
C MET A 64 -20.16 10.46 -4.75
N ILE A 65 -19.91 9.25 -4.27
CA ILE A 65 -19.42 8.14 -5.10
C ILE A 65 -20.49 7.71 -6.10
N CYS A 66 -21.74 7.55 -5.69
CA CYS A 66 -22.85 7.17 -6.57
C CYS A 66 -23.13 8.24 -7.65
N ASP A 67 -23.12 9.52 -7.28
CA ASP A 67 -23.30 10.63 -8.23
C ASP A 67 -22.17 10.67 -9.28
N TRP A 68 -20.94 10.40 -8.88
CA TRP A 68 -19.81 10.28 -9.78
C TRP A 68 -19.92 9.03 -10.67
N ALA A 69 -20.20 7.86 -10.06
CA ALA A 69 -20.30 6.59 -10.76
C ALA A 69 -21.43 6.56 -11.80
N ALA A 70 -22.57 7.21 -11.50
CA ALA A 70 -23.68 7.33 -12.42
C ALA A 70 -23.28 8.09 -13.70
N ARG A 71 -22.53 9.20 -13.57
CA ARG A 71 -22.03 9.97 -14.72
C ARG A 71 -21.01 9.21 -15.58
N ARG A 72 -20.43 8.13 -15.06
CA ARG A 72 -19.40 7.30 -15.69
C ARG A 72 -19.90 5.91 -16.10
N ASN A 73 -21.19 5.62 -15.96
CA ASN A 73 -21.78 4.29 -16.15
C ASN A 73 -21.12 3.21 -15.28
N GLN A 74 -20.67 3.58 -14.07
CA GLN A 74 -20.02 2.69 -13.09
C GLN A 74 -20.94 2.33 -11.93
N LEU A 75 -22.13 2.93 -11.82
CA LEU A 75 -23.04 2.76 -10.69
C LEU A 75 -23.34 1.30 -10.32
N PRO A 76 -23.52 0.35 -11.25
CA PRO A 76 -23.76 -1.06 -10.93
C PRO A 76 -22.57 -1.78 -10.28
N ARG A 77 -21.41 -1.12 -10.21
CA ARG A 77 -20.17 -1.64 -9.60
C ARG A 77 -19.94 -1.08 -8.18
N VAL A 78 -20.80 -0.17 -7.72
CA VAL A 78 -20.75 0.41 -6.36
C VAL A 78 -21.76 -0.33 -5.50
N GLU A 79 -21.28 -0.91 -4.40
CA GLU A 79 -22.04 -1.73 -3.47
C GLU A 79 -21.94 -1.16 -2.05
N VAL A 80 -23.00 -1.34 -1.25
CA VAL A 80 -23.05 -0.89 0.15
C VAL A 80 -23.54 -2.02 1.02
N LEU A 81 -22.86 -2.24 2.17
CA LEU A 81 -23.28 -3.20 3.18
C LEU A 81 -24.54 -2.69 3.89
N GLY A 82 -25.57 -3.52 3.93
CA GLY A 82 -26.81 -3.26 4.66
C GLY A 82 -27.12 -4.38 5.64
N PHE A 83 -28.08 -4.14 6.50
CA PHE A 83 -28.47 -5.06 7.58
C PHE A 83 -29.90 -5.58 7.39
N VAL A 84 -30.19 -6.72 8.04
CA VAL A 84 -31.54 -7.27 8.12
C VAL A 84 -32.29 -6.50 9.22
N ASP A 85 -32.75 -5.30 8.90
CA ASP A 85 -33.36 -4.32 9.83
C ASP A 85 -34.70 -3.75 9.30
N GLY A 86 -35.44 -4.59 8.60
CA GLY A 86 -36.64 -4.21 7.90
C GLY A 86 -36.33 -3.35 6.67
N HIS A 87 -36.89 -2.18 6.56
CA HIS A 87 -36.69 -1.31 5.41
C HIS A 87 -35.52 -0.32 5.57
N THR A 88 -35.00 -0.17 6.78
CA THR A 88 -34.17 0.98 7.16
C THR A 88 -32.85 1.05 6.40
N SER A 89 -32.12 -0.05 6.28
CA SER A 89 -30.87 -0.09 5.48
C SER A 89 -31.14 0.06 3.99
N VAL A 90 -32.21 -0.54 3.48
CA VAL A 90 -32.60 -0.43 2.05
C VAL A 90 -32.94 1.02 1.71
N ASP A 91 -33.76 1.68 2.51
CA ASP A 91 -34.14 3.09 2.31
C ASP A 91 -32.94 4.02 2.36
N TRP A 92 -32.05 3.81 3.33
CA TRP A 92 -30.81 4.58 3.47
C TRP A 92 -29.92 4.44 2.23
N ILE A 93 -29.69 3.21 1.78
CA ILE A 93 -28.84 2.92 0.61
C ILE A 93 -29.47 3.51 -0.65
N HIS A 94 -30.78 3.30 -0.85
CA HIS A 94 -31.52 3.82 -2.00
C HIS A 94 -31.47 5.37 -2.05
N ALA A 95 -31.59 6.04 -0.90
CA ALA A 95 -31.53 7.51 -0.79
C ALA A 95 -30.16 8.08 -1.18
N THR A 96 -29.06 7.33 -1.05
CA THR A 96 -27.72 7.75 -1.52
C THR A 96 -27.58 7.67 -3.04
N GLY A 97 -28.52 7.04 -3.74
CA GLY A 97 -28.46 6.75 -5.17
C GLY A 97 -27.84 5.40 -5.51
N CYS A 98 -27.31 4.65 -4.53
CA CYS A 98 -26.81 3.29 -4.74
C CYS A 98 -27.95 2.34 -5.15
N ARG A 99 -27.62 1.30 -5.93
CA ARG A 99 -28.59 0.32 -6.45
C ARG A 99 -28.19 -1.13 -6.15
N VAL A 100 -27.13 -1.33 -5.35
CA VAL A 100 -26.67 -2.66 -4.96
C VAL A 100 -26.48 -2.72 -3.45
N ILE A 101 -27.19 -3.61 -2.79
CA ILE A 101 -27.06 -3.88 -1.37
C ILE A 101 -26.34 -5.22 -1.15
N ASN A 102 -25.33 -5.23 -0.28
CA ASN A 102 -24.71 -6.41 0.28
C ASN A 102 -25.35 -6.68 1.65
N LEU A 103 -26.38 -7.51 1.69
CA LEU A 103 -27.18 -7.75 2.89
C LEU A 103 -26.44 -8.69 3.85
N LEU A 104 -26.14 -8.23 5.06
CA LEU A 104 -25.44 -8.99 6.09
C LEU A 104 -26.40 -9.90 6.85
N CYS A 105 -26.31 -11.20 6.59
CA CYS A 105 -27.07 -12.25 7.27
C CYS A 105 -26.15 -13.10 8.13
N LYS A 106 -26.67 -13.79 9.15
CA LYS A 106 -25.88 -14.68 10.00
C LYS A 106 -25.73 -16.06 9.36
N GLY A 107 -24.51 -16.44 9.02
CA GLY A 107 -24.14 -17.71 8.38
C GLY A 107 -23.86 -18.85 9.37
N SER A 108 -23.92 -18.64 10.69
CA SER A 108 -23.80 -19.69 11.71
C SER A 108 -25.01 -19.70 12.65
N LEU A 109 -25.41 -20.91 13.08
CA LEU A 109 -26.49 -21.06 14.04
C LEU A 109 -26.19 -20.34 15.36
N LYS A 110 -24.93 -20.37 15.76
CA LYS A 110 -24.47 -19.66 16.98
C LYS A 110 -24.79 -18.18 16.93
N HIS A 111 -24.48 -17.48 15.84
CA HIS A 111 -24.79 -16.06 15.69
C HIS A 111 -26.29 -15.80 15.57
N CYS A 112 -27.03 -16.65 14.84
CA CYS A 112 -28.50 -16.56 14.78
C CYS A 112 -29.12 -16.65 16.18
N THR A 113 -28.74 -17.67 16.96
CA THR A 113 -29.37 -17.95 18.26
C THR A 113 -28.91 -16.99 19.36
N TYR A 114 -27.60 -16.72 19.49
CA TYR A 114 -27.08 -15.99 20.63
C TYR A 114 -26.98 -14.47 20.39
N GLN A 115 -26.68 -14.06 19.17
CA GLN A 115 -26.55 -12.65 18.85
C GLN A 115 -27.91 -12.05 18.45
N LEU A 116 -28.62 -12.67 17.50
CA LEU A 116 -29.94 -12.18 17.07
C LEU A 116 -31.05 -12.60 18.02
N LYS A 117 -30.87 -13.67 18.80
CA LYS A 117 -31.87 -14.30 19.64
C LYS A 117 -33.12 -14.75 18.86
N LYS A 118 -32.89 -15.30 17.65
CA LYS A 118 -33.91 -15.78 16.71
C LYS A 118 -33.78 -17.27 16.45
N THR A 119 -34.89 -17.87 16.05
CA THR A 119 -34.86 -19.18 15.41
C THR A 119 -34.36 -19.08 13.97
N PRO A 120 -33.89 -20.18 13.36
CA PRO A 120 -33.53 -20.17 11.94
C PRO A 120 -34.68 -19.70 11.03
N GLU A 121 -35.92 -20.10 11.35
CA GLU A 121 -37.11 -19.73 10.60
C GLU A 121 -37.36 -18.23 10.61
N GLU A 122 -37.39 -17.63 11.80
CA GLU A 122 -37.57 -16.19 11.99
C GLU A 122 -36.46 -15.38 11.26
N HIS A 123 -35.21 -15.87 11.32
CA HIS A 123 -34.12 -15.20 10.62
C HIS A 123 -34.25 -15.28 9.11
N ILE A 124 -34.66 -16.44 8.56
CA ILE A 124 -34.91 -16.63 7.14
C ILE A 124 -36.06 -15.74 6.67
N GLU A 125 -37.19 -15.70 7.41
CA GLU A 125 -38.33 -14.83 7.10
C GLU A 125 -37.93 -13.35 7.04
N ASP A 126 -37.15 -12.89 8.01
CA ASP A 126 -36.66 -11.50 8.01
C ASP A 126 -35.79 -11.20 6.79
N ILE A 127 -34.87 -12.12 6.42
CA ILE A 127 -34.01 -11.94 5.25
C ILE A 127 -34.86 -11.87 3.98
N LEU A 128 -35.79 -12.80 3.79
CA LEU A 128 -36.66 -12.84 2.62
C LEU A 128 -37.49 -11.56 2.49
N SER A 129 -38.04 -11.05 3.62
CA SER A 129 -38.78 -9.80 3.65
C SER A 129 -37.93 -8.60 3.19
N VAL A 130 -36.67 -8.52 3.62
CA VAL A 130 -35.77 -7.42 3.19
C VAL A 130 -35.37 -7.59 1.73
N VAL A 131 -35.14 -8.82 1.25
CA VAL A 131 -34.82 -9.11 -0.15
C VAL A 131 -35.98 -8.71 -1.06
N ASP A 132 -37.22 -9.08 -0.70
CA ASP A 132 -38.41 -8.71 -1.46
C ASP A 132 -38.58 -7.20 -1.52
N TYR A 133 -38.45 -6.51 -0.39
CA TYR A 133 -38.55 -5.05 -0.34
C TYR A 133 -37.45 -4.38 -1.17
N ALA A 134 -36.19 -4.86 -1.12
CA ALA A 134 -35.13 -4.32 -1.94
C ALA A 134 -35.39 -4.49 -3.45
N ASN A 135 -35.94 -5.66 -3.84
CA ASN A 135 -36.35 -5.92 -5.23
C ASN A 135 -37.49 -4.99 -5.67
N GLU A 136 -38.47 -4.66 -4.80
CA GLU A 136 -39.53 -3.69 -5.06
C GLU A 136 -38.98 -2.27 -5.28
N GLN A 137 -37.81 -1.97 -4.72
CA GLN A 137 -37.08 -0.70 -4.93
C GLN A 137 -36.09 -0.76 -6.11
N ASP A 138 -36.20 -1.73 -7.02
CA ASP A 138 -35.30 -1.95 -8.15
C ASP A 138 -33.80 -2.06 -7.74
N MET A 139 -33.52 -2.61 -6.56
CA MET A 139 -32.17 -2.84 -6.08
C MET A 139 -31.70 -4.26 -6.34
N VAL A 140 -30.42 -4.42 -6.66
CA VAL A 140 -29.75 -5.71 -6.73
C VAL A 140 -29.31 -6.14 -5.33
N VAL A 141 -29.62 -7.38 -4.97
CA VAL A 141 -29.26 -7.94 -3.65
C VAL A 141 -28.16 -8.99 -3.79
N ASN A 142 -27.08 -8.78 -3.04
CA ASN A 142 -26.08 -9.80 -2.69
C ASN A 142 -26.24 -10.12 -1.19
N VAL A 143 -25.83 -11.30 -0.75
CA VAL A 143 -25.96 -11.71 0.65
C VAL A 143 -24.63 -12.19 1.22
N TYR A 144 -24.18 -11.58 2.32
CA TYR A 144 -23.13 -12.14 3.17
C TYR A 144 -23.73 -13.17 4.15
N LEU A 145 -23.10 -14.32 4.25
CA LEU A 145 -23.36 -15.31 5.29
C LEU A 145 -22.30 -15.13 6.40
N GLU A 146 -22.40 -14.07 7.20
CA GLU A 146 -21.42 -13.74 8.24
C GLU A 146 -21.16 -14.94 9.15
N ASP A 147 -19.89 -15.21 9.45
CA ASP A 147 -19.43 -16.38 10.20
C ASP A 147 -19.72 -17.73 9.50
N TRP A 148 -19.80 -17.72 8.15
CA TRP A 148 -20.01 -18.92 7.36
C TRP A 148 -19.00 -20.03 7.67
N SER A 149 -17.75 -19.68 7.91
CA SER A 149 -16.68 -20.64 8.24
C SER A 149 -17.01 -21.48 9.48
N ASN A 150 -17.43 -20.85 10.57
CA ASN A 150 -17.88 -21.57 11.76
C ASN A 150 -19.25 -22.24 11.54
N GLY A 151 -20.12 -21.63 10.73
CA GLY A 151 -21.36 -22.26 10.30
C GLY A 151 -21.12 -23.63 9.65
N MET A 152 -20.20 -23.69 8.70
CA MET A 152 -19.84 -24.95 8.02
C MET A 152 -19.11 -25.97 8.93
N LYS A 153 -18.38 -25.49 9.94
CA LYS A 153 -17.72 -26.37 10.93
C LYS A 153 -18.71 -26.98 11.94
N ASP A 154 -19.58 -26.14 12.51
CA ASP A 154 -20.33 -26.46 13.72
C ASP A 154 -21.82 -26.67 13.45
N SER A 155 -22.38 -26.15 12.37
CA SER A 155 -23.82 -26.19 12.05
C SER A 155 -24.09 -26.17 10.53
N PRO A 156 -23.52 -27.10 9.75
CA PRO A 156 -23.68 -27.08 8.28
C PRO A 156 -25.14 -27.24 7.82
N GLU A 157 -25.98 -27.93 8.61
CA GLU A 157 -27.42 -28.08 8.33
C GLU A 157 -28.13 -26.71 8.34
N TYR A 158 -27.73 -25.82 9.25
CA TYR A 158 -28.26 -24.46 9.29
C TYR A 158 -27.84 -23.66 8.04
N VAL A 159 -26.56 -23.76 7.66
CA VAL A 159 -26.05 -23.09 6.44
C VAL A 159 -26.82 -23.55 5.21
N PHE A 160 -27.00 -24.86 5.05
CA PHE A 160 -27.73 -25.40 3.91
C PHE A 160 -29.22 -25.05 3.95
N ARG A 161 -29.86 -25.07 5.11
CA ARG A 161 -31.25 -24.63 5.25
C ARG A 161 -31.44 -23.17 4.86
N LEU A 162 -30.56 -22.31 5.32
CA LEU A 162 -30.55 -20.89 4.92
C LEU A 162 -30.37 -20.75 3.41
N MET A 163 -29.38 -21.42 2.82
CA MET A 163 -29.13 -21.37 1.38
C MET A 163 -30.28 -21.93 0.55
N ASP A 164 -30.92 -23.03 0.98
CA ASP A 164 -32.07 -23.65 0.29
C ASP A 164 -33.24 -22.65 0.19
N ALA A 165 -33.43 -21.79 1.17
CA ALA A 165 -34.45 -20.76 1.15
C ALA A 165 -34.03 -19.57 0.26
N LEU A 166 -32.79 -19.14 0.35
CA LEU A 166 -32.27 -17.96 -0.37
C LEU A 166 -32.10 -18.22 -1.88
N GLU A 167 -31.79 -19.45 -2.30
CA GLU A 167 -31.61 -19.79 -3.72
C GLU A 167 -32.93 -19.66 -4.53
N GLN A 168 -34.08 -19.62 -3.84
CA GLN A 168 -35.39 -19.41 -4.49
C GLN A 168 -35.69 -17.94 -4.82
N THR A 169 -34.77 -17.03 -4.47
CA THR A 169 -34.94 -15.59 -4.64
C THR A 169 -34.07 -15.04 -5.78
N ASN A 170 -34.18 -13.72 -6.04
CA ASN A 170 -33.37 -13.01 -7.03
C ASN A 170 -32.02 -12.56 -6.49
N ILE A 171 -31.45 -13.19 -5.46
CA ILE A 171 -30.12 -12.89 -4.95
C ILE A 171 -29.09 -13.18 -6.04
N ARG A 172 -28.26 -12.19 -6.31
CA ARG A 172 -27.28 -12.28 -7.38
C ARG A 172 -26.00 -13.00 -6.97
N ARG A 173 -25.51 -12.79 -5.72
CA ARG A 173 -24.27 -13.38 -5.20
C ARG A 173 -24.44 -13.80 -3.76
N TYR A 174 -23.77 -14.89 -3.41
CA TYR A 174 -23.64 -15.39 -2.04
C TYR A 174 -22.19 -15.24 -1.60
N MET A 175 -21.95 -14.39 -0.63
CA MET A 175 -20.64 -14.03 -0.13
C MET A 175 -20.34 -14.87 1.11
N LEU A 176 -19.28 -15.66 1.06
CA LEU A 176 -18.91 -16.67 2.06
C LEU A 176 -17.68 -16.19 2.85
N PRO A 177 -17.86 -15.50 3.99
CA PRO A 177 -16.74 -14.96 4.74
C PRO A 177 -16.16 -15.98 5.73
N ASP A 178 -14.85 -16.06 5.74
CA ASP A 178 -14.05 -16.53 6.87
C ASP A 178 -13.82 -15.36 7.83
N THR A 179 -14.90 -15.00 8.54
CA THR A 179 -15.02 -13.77 9.35
C THR A 179 -13.92 -13.65 10.42
N LEU A 180 -13.50 -14.77 10.99
CA LEU A 180 -12.48 -14.82 12.04
C LEU A 180 -11.13 -15.38 11.53
N GLY A 181 -10.99 -15.59 10.22
CA GLY A 181 -9.77 -16.12 9.62
C GLY A 181 -9.39 -17.51 10.15
N VAL A 182 -10.37 -18.36 10.49
CA VAL A 182 -10.14 -19.64 11.19
C VAL A 182 -9.95 -20.86 10.29
N LEU A 183 -10.12 -20.70 8.99
CA LEU A 183 -9.98 -21.79 8.03
C LEU A 183 -8.52 -21.96 7.58
N ASN A 184 -8.15 -23.21 7.32
CA ASN A 184 -6.98 -23.54 6.52
C ASN A 184 -7.39 -23.89 5.08
N PRO A 185 -6.45 -23.95 4.12
CA PRO A 185 -6.77 -24.22 2.72
C PRO A 185 -7.53 -25.54 2.47
N LEU A 186 -7.28 -26.59 3.24
CA LEU A 186 -7.96 -27.88 3.08
C LEU A 186 -9.43 -27.77 3.49
N GLN A 187 -9.72 -27.04 4.56
CA GLN A 187 -11.09 -26.77 5.00
C GLN A 187 -11.84 -25.90 4.00
N VAL A 188 -11.18 -24.88 3.43
CA VAL A 188 -11.77 -24.07 2.36
C VAL A 188 -12.13 -24.94 1.16
N ILE A 189 -11.24 -25.83 0.72
CA ILE A 189 -11.52 -26.77 -0.38
C ILE A 189 -12.73 -27.63 -0.05
N GLU A 190 -12.78 -28.20 1.15
CA GLU A 190 -13.88 -29.07 1.57
C GLU A 190 -15.22 -28.33 1.57
N PHE A 191 -15.27 -27.19 2.26
CA PHE A 191 -16.52 -26.46 2.47
C PHE A 191 -17.01 -25.79 1.18
N MET A 192 -16.12 -25.15 0.44
CA MET A 192 -16.48 -24.52 -0.84
C MET A 192 -16.99 -25.56 -1.84
N ARG A 193 -16.35 -26.73 -1.95
CA ARG A 193 -16.83 -27.80 -2.83
C ARG A 193 -18.21 -28.33 -2.44
N LYS A 194 -18.53 -28.41 -1.13
CA LYS A 194 -19.88 -28.77 -0.68
C LYS A 194 -20.91 -27.74 -1.15
N MET A 195 -20.58 -26.43 -1.05
CA MET A 195 -21.45 -25.34 -1.52
C MET A 195 -21.65 -25.41 -3.03
N VAL A 196 -20.56 -25.42 -3.81
CA VAL A 196 -20.62 -25.42 -5.28
C VAL A 196 -21.31 -26.67 -5.82
N LYS A 197 -21.10 -27.85 -5.21
CA LYS A 197 -21.76 -29.09 -5.61
C LYS A 197 -23.27 -29.04 -5.36
N ARG A 198 -23.70 -28.48 -4.22
CA ARG A 198 -25.12 -28.41 -3.84
C ARG A 198 -25.86 -27.33 -4.63
N TYR A 199 -25.20 -26.20 -4.91
CA TYR A 199 -25.77 -25.01 -5.56
C TYR A 199 -24.96 -24.64 -6.82
N PRO A 200 -25.03 -25.45 -7.89
CA PRO A 200 -24.14 -25.30 -9.07
C PRO A 200 -24.42 -24.03 -9.89
N HIS A 201 -25.60 -23.43 -9.73
CA HIS A 201 -25.99 -22.20 -10.43
C HIS A 201 -25.67 -20.95 -9.64
N ALA A 202 -25.44 -21.06 -8.34
CA ALA A 202 -25.11 -19.93 -7.49
C ALA A 202 -23.75 -19.30 -7.84
N HIS A 203 -23.67 -17.99 -7.68
CA HIS A 203 -22.41 -17.25 -7.76
C HIS A 203 -21.89 -17.07 -6.34
N PHE A 204 -20.78 -17.75 -6.03
CA PHE A 204 -20.12 -17.64 -4.75
C PHE A 204 -18.92 -16.70 -4.82
N ASP A 205 -18.88 -15.74 -3.88
CA ASP A 205 -17.71 -14.95 -3.55
C ASP A 205 -17.09 -15.46 -2.24
N PHE A 206 -15.76 -15.38 -2.13
CA PHE A 206 -15.05 -15.71 -0.92
C PHE A 206 -14.37 -14.48 -0.32
N HIS A 207 -14.56 -14.28 0.98
CA HIS A 207 -13.97 -13.20 1.76
C HIS A 207 -13.13 -13.78 2.88
N ALA A 208 -11.83 -13.46 2.93
CA ALA A 208 -10.90 -14.07 3.87
C ALA A 208 -10.21 -13.04 4.75
N HIS A 209 -10.43 -13.12 6.07
CA HIS A 209 -9.57 -12.44 7.04
C HIS A 209 -8.23 -13.17 7.23
N ASN A 210 -7.21 -12.45 7.71
CA ASN A 210 -5.81 -12.87 7.69
C ASN A 210 -5.23 -13.22 9.07
N ASP A 211 -6.07 -13.62 10.02
CA ASP A 211 -5.68 -13.81 11.43
C ASP A 211 -4.56 -14.85 11.63
N TYR A 212 -4.48 -15.88 10.81
CA TYR A 212 -3.40 -16.88 10.79
C TYR A 212 -2.41 -16.68 9.62
N ASP A 213 -2.42 -15.52 8.95
CA ASP A 213 -1.64 -15.25 7.74
C ASP A 213 -1.92 -16.23 6.58
N LEU A 214 -3.14 -16.77 6.52
CA LEU A 214 -3.57 -17.74 5.52
C LEU A 214 -4.54 -17.17 4.47
N ALA A 215 -4.90 -15.90 4.55
CA ALA A 215 -5.93 -15.33 3.67
C ALA A 215 -5.63 -15.55 2.19
N VAL A 216 -4.41 -15.31 1.73
CA VAL A 216 -4.02 -15.48 0.32
C VAL A 216 -4.08 -16.96 -0.11
N SER A 217 -3.62 -17.88 0.74
CA SER A 217 -3.70 -19.32 0.45
C SER A 217 -5.13 -19.86 0.48
N ASN A 218 -5.97 -19.29 1.35
CA ASN A 218 -7.40 -19.62 1.42
C ASN A 218 -8.16 -19.12 0.18
N VAL A 219 -7.84 -17.93 -0.32
CA VAL A 219 -8.36 -17.42 -1.60
C VAL A 219 -8.00 -18.37 -2.75
N LEU A 220 -6.75 -18.82 -2.81
CA LEU A 220 -6.28 -19.80 -3.78
C LEU A 220 -7.12 -21.09 -3.72
N ALA A 221 -7.34 -21.62 -2.52
CA ALA A 221 -8.14 -22.81 -2.27
C ALA A 221 -9.61 -22.63 -2.69
N ALA A 222 -10.19 -21.44 -2.47
CA ALA A 222 -11.56 -21.12 -2.88
C ALA A 222 -11.70 -21.13 -4.41
N VAL A 223 -10.77 -20.53 -5.15
CA VAL A 223 -10.77 -20.53 -6.63
C VAL A 223 -10.64 -21.96 -7.18
N LEU A 224 -9.73 -22.78 -6.63
CA LEU A 224 -9.59 -24.20 -6.96
C LEU A 224 -10.88 -25.01 -6.75
N SER A 225 -11.76 -24.50 -5.91
CA SER A 225 -13.01 -25.17 -5.52
C SER A 225 -14.24 -24.63 -6.24
N GLY A 226 -14.06 -23.69 -7.19
CA GLY A 226 -15.13 -23.16 -8.05
C GLY A 226 -15.73 -21.84 -7.58
N CYS A 227 -15.09 -21.12 -6.66
CA CYS A 227 -15.43 -19.75 -6.33
C CYS A 227 -15.24 -18.85 -7.57
N LYS A 228 -16.15 -17.89 -7.78
CA LYS A 228 -16.16 -17.01 -8.96
C LYS A 228 -15.83 -15.56 -8.64
N GLY A 229 -15.98 -15.15 -7.39
CA GLY A 229 -15.67 -13.80 -6.91
C GLY A 229 -14.79 -13.83 -5.67
N LEU A 230 -13.96 -12.82 -5.50
CA LEU A 230 -13.06 -12.68 -4.37
C LEU A 230 -13.14 -11.28 -3.80
N HIS A 231 -13.10 -11.19 -2.48
CA HIS A 231 -13.01 -9.93 -1.78
C HIS A 231 -11.57 -9.66 -1.36
N THR A 232 -11.11 -8.45 -1.62
CA THR A 232 -9.75 -8.01 -1.30
C THR A 232 -9.76 -6.60 -0.71
N THR A 233 -8.65 -6.21 -0.12
CA THR A 233 -8.40 -4.82 0.25
C THR A 233 -7.02 -4.38 -0.23
N ILE A 234 -6.88 -3.09 -0.49
CA ILE A 234 -5.57 -2.51 -0.75
C ILE A 234 -4.72 -2.65 0.52
N ASN A 235 -3.48 -3.07 0.34
CA ASN A 235 -2.50 -3.32 1.41
C ASN A 235 -2.93 -4.35 2.47
N GLY A 236 -4.04 -5.05 2.26
CA GLY A 236 -4.59 -5.99 3.22
C GLY A 236 -5.21 -5.32 4.44
N LEU A 237 -5.68 -4.07 4.31
CA LEU A 237 -6.39 -3.37 5.38
C LEU A 237 -7.63 -4.17 5.82
N GLY A 238 -8.03 -4.02 7.08
CA GLY A 238 -9.20 -4.66 7.66
C GLY A 238 -9.07 -4.85 9.16
N GLU A 239 -10.14 -5.33 9.74
CA GLU A 239 -10.19 -5.58 11.19
C GLU A 239 -9.11 -6.59 11.63
N ARG A 240 -8.56 -6.43 12.83
CA ARG A 240 -7.53 -7.30 13.46
C ARG A 240 -6.25 -7.42 12.61
N ALA A 241 -6.03 -8.58 11.94
CA ALA A 241 -4.89 -8.83 11.07
C ALA A 241 -5.14 -8.46 9.59
N GLY A 242 -6.32 -7.90 9.30
CA GLY A 242 -6.70 -7.45 7.96
C GLY A 242 -7.29 -8.54 7.07
N ASN A 243 -7.32 -8.27 5.79
CA ASN A 243 -7.93 -9.08 4.73
C ASN A 243 -6.89 -9.58 3.71
N ALA A 244 -7.34 -10.39 2.77
CA ALA A 244 -6.54 -10.80 1.62
C ALA A 244 -6.10 -9.56 0.80
N PRO A 245 -4.78 -9.27 0.67
CA PRO A 245 -4.30 -8.10 -0.05
C PRO A 245 -4.43 -8.27 -1.57
N LEU A 246 -5.05 -7.28 -2.24
CA LEU A 246 -5.30 -7.31 -3.69
C LEU A 246 -4.06 -7.66 -4.51
N ALA A 247 -2.92 -7.04 -4.21
CA ALA A 247 -1.69 -7.25 -4.99
C ALA A 247 -1.23 -8.72 -4.98
N SER A 248 -1.22 -9.36 -3.80
CA SER A 248 -0.84 -10.77 -3.68
C SER A 248 -1.86 -11.70 -4.33
N VAL A 249 -3.16 -11.42 -4.16
CA VAL A 249 -4.25 -12.18 -4.78
C VAL A 249 -4.15 -12.11 -6.29
N GLN A 250 -3.99 -10.93 -6.86
CA GLN A 250 -3.87 -10.74 -8.30
C GLN A 250 -2.67 -11.49 -8.90
N ALA A 251 -1.50 -11.39 -8.27
CA ALA A 251 -0.31 -12.09 -8.74
C ALA A 251 -0.51 -13.62 -8.76
N ILE A 252 -1.06 -14.19 -7.68
CA ILE A 252 -1.34 -15.62 -7.60
C ILE A 252 -2.36 -16.07 -8.65
N LEU A 253 -3.43 -15.31 -8.84
CA LEU A 253 -4.45 -15.62 -9.84
C LEU A 253 -3.85 -15.70 -11.24
N LYS A 254 -2.97 -14.77 -11.58
CA LYS A 254 -2.31 -14.74 -12.89
C LYS A 254 -1.26 -15.83 -13.03
N ASP A 255 -0.34 -15.95 -12.07
CA ASP A 255 0.86 -16.77 -12.21
C ASP A 255 0.57 -18.27 -11.97
N HIS A 256 -0.37 -18.61 -11.10
CA HIS A 256 -0.68 -20.00 -10.74
C HIS A 256 -1.96 -20.56 -11.36
N PHE A 257 -2.88 -19.68 -11.81
CA PHE A 257 -4.15 -20.13 -12.40
C PHE A 257 -4.34 -19.69 -13.84
N ASN A 258 -3.52 -18.77 -14.35
CA ASN A 258 -3.81 -18.05 -15.60
C ASN A 258 -5.25 -17.52 -15.61
N ALA A 259 -5.75 -17.07 -14.45
CA ALA A 259 -7.10 -16.55 -14.34
C ALA A 259 -7.22 -15.22 -15.10
N ILE A 260 -8.40 -15.00 -15.66
CA ILE A 260 -8.73 -13.74 -16.32
C ILE A 260 -9.33 -12.82 -15.26
N THR A 261 -8.66 -11.72 -14.99
CA THR A 261 -9.16 -10.59 -14.19
C THR A 261 -9.07 -9.31 -15.01
N ASN A 262 -9.75 -8.25 -14.58
CA ASN A 262 -9.66 -6.94 -15.21
C ASN A 262 -8.55 -6.06 -14.59
N ILE A 263 -7.85 -6.54 -13.57
CA ILE A 263 -6.88 -5.75 -12.78
C ILE A 263 -5.70 -5.27 -13.63
N ASP A 264 -5.43 -3.99 -13.57
CA ASP A 264 -4.22 -3.36 -14.13
C ASP A 264 -3.08 -3.42 -13.10
N GLU A 265 -2.20 -4.41 -13.24
CA GLU A 265 -1.10 -4.65 -12.29
C GLU A 265 -0.11 -3.49 -12.21
N SER A 266 0.04 -2.71 -13.30
CA SER A 266 0.97 -1.59 -13.35
C SER A 266 0.60 -0.44 -12.41
N ARG A 267 -0.69 -0.37 -12.00
CA ARG A 267 -1.21 0.68 -11.12
C ARG A 267 -1.24 0.28 -9.63
N LEU A 268 -0.92 -1.00 -9.31
CA LEU A 268 -1.00 -1.51 -7.94
C LEU A 268 -0.15 -0.71 -6.94
N ASN A 269 1.08 -0.36 -7.31
CA ASN A 269 1.96 0.40 -6.42
C ASN A 269 1.46 1.82 -6.19
N ASP A 270 1.03 2.52 -7.23
CA ASP A 270 0.54 3.89 -7.13
C ASP A 270 -0.68 3.97 -6.20
N VAL A 271 -1.67 3.11 -6.44
CA VAL A 271 -2.89 3.06 -5.62
C VAL A 271 -2.58 2.63 -4.19
N SER A 272 -1.66 1.67 -4.02
CA SER A 272 -1.18 1.22 -2.71
C SER A 272 -0.60 2.38 -1.89
N ARG A 273 0.22 3.25 -2.51
CA ARG A 273 0.81 4.44 -1.85
C ARG A 273 -0.23 5.51 -1.49
N VAL A 274 -1.22 5.72 -2.35
CA VAL A 274 -2.32 6.65 -2.03
C VAL A 274 -3.10 6.17 -0.81
N VAL A 275 -3.45 4.87 -0.76
CA VAL A 275 -4.17 4.29 0.38
C VAL A 275 -3.29 4.29 1.64
N GLU A 276 -1.97 4.03 1.55
CA GLU A 276 -1.03 4.20 2.66
C GLU A 276 -1.08 5.63 3.22
N SER A 277 -1.04 6.63 2.34
CA SER A 277 -1.07 8.05 2.74
C SER A 277 -2.38 8.45 3.43
N TYR A 278 -3.53 7.99 2.93
CA TYR A 278 -4.82 8.34 3.50
C TYR A 278 -5.15 7.56 4.77
N SER A 279 -4.78 6.27 4.82
CA SER A 279 -5.02 5.44 6.00
C SER A 279 -4.03 5.71 7.14
N GLY A 280 -2.85 6.27 6.86
CA GLY A 280 -1.76 6.40 7.81
C GLY A 280 -1.09 5.07 8.20
N ILE A 281 -1.51 3.95 7.60
CA ILE A 281 -0.94 2.62 7.86
C ILE A 281 0.24 2.40 6.91
N VAL A 282 1.45 2.42 7.47
CA VAL A 282 2.70 2.26 6.72
C VAL A 282 2.81 0.83 6.14
N ILE A 283 3.13 0.74 4.86
CA ILE A 283 3.38 -0.53 4.19
C ILE A 283 4.74 -1.09 4.65
N PRO A 284 4.80 -2.30 5.22
CA PRO A 284 6.07 -2.93 5.53
C PRO A 284 6.97 -3.04 4.29
N ALA A 285 8.25 -2.70 4.43
CA ALA A 285 9.19 -2.67 3.30
C ALA A 285 9.31 -4.03 2.57
N ASN A 286 9.02 -5.13 3.26
CA ASN A 286 9.01 -6.49 2.72
C ASN A 286 7.60 -7.01 2.36
N LYS A 287 6.57 -6.14 2.35
CA LYS A 287 5.23 -6.55 1.94
C LYS A 287 5.24 -7.02 0.49
N PRO A 288 4.76 -8.23 0.16
CA PRO A 288 4.79 -8.73 -1.22
C PRO A 288 4.26 -7.71 -2.23
N ILE A 289 4.96 -7.53 -3.34
CA ILE A 289 4.67 -6.68 -4.50
C ILE A 289 4.73 -5.17 -4.21
N VAL A 290 4.12 -4.67 -3.15
CA VAL A 290 3.98 -3.23 -2.87
C VAL A 290 5.00 -2.69 -1.88
N GLY A 291 5.72 -3.54 -1.16
CA GLY A 291 6.79 -3.15 -0.24
C GLY A 291 7.97 -2.51 -0.97
N GLU A 292 8.67 -1.62 -0.30
CA GLU A 292 9.78 -0.86 -0.90
C GLU A 292 10.92 -1.80 -1.37
N ASN A 293 11.24 -2.84 -0.59
CA ASN A 293 12.41 -3.69 -0.81
C ASN A 293 12.15 -4.98 -1.61
N VAL A 294 10.91 -5.23 -2.05
CA VAL A 294 10.55 -6.54 -2.63
C VAL A 294 11.20 -6.84 -3.98
N PHE A 295 11.65 -5.80 -4.68
CA PHE A 295 12.39 -5.91 -5.94
C PHE A 295 13.85 -5.51 -5.80
N THR A 296 14.35 -5.40 -4.57
CA THR A 296 15.73 -5.03 -4.27
C THR A 296 16.56 -6.27 -3.94
N GLN A 297 17.62 -6.48 -4.68
CA GLN A 297 18.58 -7.55 -4.44
C GLN A 297 19.76 -7.04 -3.62
N VAL A 298 20.14 -7.77 -2.58
CA VAL A 298 21.21 -7.39 -1.66
C VAL A 298 22.49 -8.19 -1.93
N ALA A 299 22.37 -9.49 -2.20
CA ALA A 299 23.52 -10.37 -2.35
C ALA A 299 24.19 -10.24 -3.73
N GLY A 300 25.50 -9.98 -3.73
CA GLY A 300 26.28 -9.86 -4.97
C GLY A 300 26.21 -11.08 -5.90
N VAL A 301 26.05 -12.29 -5.32
CA VAL A 301 25.87 -13.54 -6.09
C VAL A 301 24.56 -13.52 -6.89
N HIS A 302 23.50 -12.93 -6.35
CA HIS A 302 22.22 -12.80 -7.04
C HIS A 302 22.32 -11.83 -8.21
N ALA A 303 22.96 -10.67 -8.00
CA ALA A 303 23.19 -9.70 -9.08
C ALA A 303 24.05 -10.27 -10.21
N ASP A 304 25.08 -11.05 -9.87
CA ASP A 304 25.91 -11.74 -10.88
C ASP A 304 25.10 -12.80 -11.66
N GLY A 305 24.25 -13.56 -10.98
CA GLY A 305 23.38 -14.56 -11.59
C GLY A 305 22.31 -13.93 -12.49
N ASP A 306 21.75 -12.80 -12.13
CA ASP A 306 20.80 -12.06 -12.96
C ASP A 306 21.47 -11.55 -14.25
N ASN A 307 22.71 -11.06 -14.17
CA ASN A 307 23.49 -10.65 -15.33
C ASN A 307 23.80 -11.82 -16.30
N LYS A 308 23.80 -13.06 -15.80
CA LYS A 308 24.17 -14.26 -16.56
C LYS A 308 22.99 -15.04 -17.17
N SER A 309 21.78 -14.70 -16.94
CA SER A 309 20.57 -15.32 -17.52
C SER A 309 19.35 -15.20 -16.59
N ASN A 310 19.23 -14.16 -15.81
CA ASN A 310 18.13 -13.96 -14.87
C ASN A 310 17.92 -15.16 -13.91
N LEU A 311 19.01 -15.76 -13.41
CA LEU A 311 18.95 -17.00 -12.61
C LEU A 311 18.19 -16.84 -11.28
N TYR A 312 18.07 -15.62 -10.77
CA TYR A 312 17.36 -15.30 -9.53
C TYR A 312 16.08 -14.51 -9.77
N CYS A 313 15.50 -14.60 -10.98
CA CYS A 313 14.19 -14.03 -11.29
C CYS A 313 13.09 -15.08 -11.13
N ASN A 314 11.95 -14.64 -10.67
CA ASN A 314 10.68 -15.38 -10.71
C ASN A 314 9.68 -14.64 -11.62
N ASP A 315 8.44 -15.11 -11.68
CA ASP A 315 7.40 -14.52 -12.52
C ASP A 315 6.91 -13.13 -12.04
N LEU A 316 7.29 -12.74 -10.80
CA LEU A 316 7.01 -11.42 -10.25
C LEU A 316 8.04 -10.41 -10.77
N LEU A 317 7.96 -10.10 -12.05
CA LEU A 317 8.84 -9.11 -12.68
C LEU A 317 8.45 -7.70 -12.23
N PRO A 318 9.41 -6.85 -11.79
CA PRO A 318 9.13 -5.50 -11.32
C PRO A 318 8.33 -4.65 -12.32
N GLU A 319 8.62 -4.79 -13.60
CA GLU A 319 8.01 -4.03 -14.69
C GLU A 319 6.50 -4.27 -14.80
N ARG A 320 6.00 -5.46 -14.41
CA ARG A 320 4.57 -5.76 -14.33
C ARG A 320 3.82 -4.81 -13.40
N PHE A 321 4.52 -4.35 -12.38
CA PHE A 321 3.98 -3.55 -11.28
C PHE A 321 4.41 -2.07 -11.36
N GLY A 322 4.90 -1.63 -12.54
CA GLY A 322 5.37 -0.26 -12.73
C GLY A 322 6.64 0.06 -11.94
N ARG A 323 7.44 -0.97 -11.57
CA ARG A 323 8.67 -0.81 -10.78
C ARG A 323 9.91 -1.25 -11.57
N LYS A 324 11.07 -0.96 -11.00
CA LYS A 324 12.37 -1.43 -11.53
C LYS A 324 13.03 -2.32 -10.48
N ARG A 325 13.93 -3.18 -10.98
CA ARG A 325 14.81 -3.95 -10.10
C ARG A 325 15.90 -3.03 -9.57
N GLU A 326 16.17 -3.16 -8.29
CA GLU A 326 17.18 -2.37 -7.58
C GLU A 326 18.24 -3.30 -6.99
N TYR A 327 19.45 -2.77 -6.81
CA TYR A 327 20.55 -3.49 -6.20
C TYR A 327 21.05 -2.70 -5.00
N ALA A 328 20.79 -3.22 -3.79
CA ALA A 328 21.16 -2.55 -2.56
C ALA A 328 22.67 -2.44 -2.40
N LEU A 329 23.11 -1.35 -1.78
CA LEU A 329 24.48 -1.06 -1.44
C LEU A 329 24.66 -1.20 0.07
N GLY A 330 25.72 -1.92 0.52
CA GLY A 330 26.00 -2.11 1.93
C GLY A 330 26.92 -3.32 2.19
N LYS A 331 26.86 -3.82 3.42
CA LYS A 331 27.74 -4.90 3.92
C LYS A 331 27.84 -6.14 3.01
N ASN A 332 26.71 -6.54 2.42
CA ASN A 332 26.63 -7.75 1.59
C ASN A 332 26.80 -7.46 0.08
N SER A 333 27.12 -6.23 -0.28
CA SER A 333 27.30 -5.85 -1.67
C SER A 333 28.56 -6.44 -2.27
N GLY A 334 28.41 -7.16 -3.38
CA GLY A 334 29.52 -7.57 -4.21
C GLY A 334 29.81 -6.54 -5.31
N LYS A 335 30.96 -6.72 -6.00
CA LYS A 335 31.33 -5.88 -7.17
C LYS A 335 30.20 -5.78 -8.22
N ALA A 336 29.40 -6.85 -8.39
CA ALA A 336 28.31 -6.88 -9.37
C ALA A 336 27.19 -5.89 -9.04
N ASN A 337 26.78 -5.78 -7.75
CA ASN A 337 25.77 -4.81 -7.32
C ASN A 337 26.25 -3.38 -7.55
N ILE A 338 27.51 -3.12 -7.16
CA ILE A 338 28.10 -1.78 -7.28
C ILE A 338 28.25 -1.41 -8.75
N ARG A 339 28.74 -2.31 -9.58
CA ARG A 339 28.86 -2.09 -11.02
C ARG A 339 27.53 -1.73 -11.65
N LYS A 340 26.46 -2.44 -11.29
CA LYS A 340 25.12 -2.19 -11.83
C LYS A 340 24.61 -0.79 -11.46
N ASN A 341 24.74 -0.40 -10.20
CA ASN A 341 24.37 0.95 -9.77
C ASN A 341 25.22 2.03 -10.44
N LEU A 342 26.50 1.79 -10.68
CA LEU A 342 27.39 2.73 -11.40
C LEU A 342 27.02 2.82 -12.89
N GLU A 343 26.68 1.70 -13.53
CA GLU A 343 26.21 1.67 -14.93
C GLU A 343 24.92 2.50 -15.09
N ASP A 344 23.99 2.40 -14.15
CA ASP A 344 22.74 3.16 -14.14
C ASP A 344 22.99 4.68 -14.01
N LEU A 345 24.11 5.06 -13.37
CA LEU A 345 24.59 6.46 -13.28
C LEU A 345 25.50 6.88 -14.45
N GLY A 346 25.76 5.98 -15.39
CA GLY A 346 26.69 6.23 -16.51
C GLY A 346 28.16 6.27 -16.10
N LEU A 347 28.51 5.75 -14.91
CA LEU A 347 29.87 5.74 -14.38
C LEU A 347 30.58 4.41 -14.68
N GLN A 348 31.83 4.47 -15.09
CA GLN A 348 32.69 3.29 -15.30
C GLN A 348 33.96 3.43 -14.47
N LEU A 349 34.30 2.37 -13.73
CA LEU A 349 35.52 2.29 -12.92
C LEU A 349 36.42 1.15 -13.42
N ASP A 350 37.73 1.33 -13.33
CA ASP A 350 38.69 0.24 -13.51
C ASP A 350 38.61 -0.74 -12.29
N GLU A 351 39.32 -1.86 -12.42
CA GLU A 351 39.25 -2.93 -11.40
C GLU A 351 39.84 -2.50 -10.02
N ASP A 352 40.86 -1.63 -9.97
CA ASP A 352 41.41 -1.14 -8.70
C ASP A 352 40.49 -0.14 -8.02
N ALA A 353 39.95 0.78 -8.79
CA ALA A 353 38.93 1.72 -8.34
C ALA A 353 37.67 1.00 -7.83
N MET A 354 37.19 0.01 -8.58
CA MET A 354 36.05 -0.83 -8.20
C MET A 354 36.30 -1.56 -6.88
N ARG A 355 37.51 -2.09 -6.69
CA ARG A 355 37.90 -2.76 -5.43
C ARG A 355 37.81 -1.80 -4.25
N LYS A 356 38.45 -0.61 -4.37
CA LYS A 356 38.47 0.40 -3.29
C LYS A 356 37.07 0.92 -2.93
N VAL A 357 36.26 1.20 -3.94
CA VAL A 357 34.85 1.64 -3.73
C VAL A 357 34.04 0.52 -3.07
N THR A 358 34.25 -0.75 -3.47
CA THR A 358 33.58 -1.90 -2.84
C THR A 358 33.95 -2.00 -1.36
N GLU A 359 35.24 -1.91 -1.02
CA GLU A 359 35.73 -1.95 0.35
C GLU A 359 35.12 -0.84 1.20
N ARG A 360 35.02 0.39 0.65
CA ARG A 360 34.42 1.53 1.33
C ARG A 360 32.92 1.38 1.60
N ILE A 361 32.16 0.86 0.61
CA ILE A 361 30.73 0.59 0.77
C ILE A 361 30.48 -0.48 1.83
N ILE A 362 31.30 -1.53 1.87
CA ILE A 362 31.21 -2.58 2.89
C ILE A 362 31.53 -1.99 4.28
N GLU A 363 32.57 -1.17 4.41
CA GLU A 363 32.91 -0.47 5.66
C GLU A 363 31.76 0.38 6.18
N LEU A 364 31.11 1.17 5.30
CA LEU A 364 29.94 1.98 5.65
C LEU A 364 28.78 1.08 6.11
N GLY A 365 28.53 -0.01 5.38
CA GLY A 365 27.50 -0.98 5.74
C GLY A 365 27.78 -1.72 7.07
N ASP A 366 29.04 -2.00 7.42
CA ASP A 366 29.45 -2.57 8.72
C ASP A 366 29.18 -1.58 9.88
N LYS A 367 29.25 -0.29 9.60
CA LYS A 367 28.88 0.79 10.54
C LYS A 367 27.36 1.02 10.58
N LYS A 368 26.57 0.20 9.91
CA LYS A 368 25.10 0.34 9.72
C LYS A 368 24.69 1.63 8.99
N GLU A 369 25.60 2.24 8.25
CA GLU A 369 25.26 3.34 7.36
C GLU A 369 24.54 2.80 6.11
N LEU A 370 23.40 3.40 5.79
CA LEU A 370 22.67 3.05 4.59
C LEU A 370 23.26 3.81 3.41
N VAL A 371 23.85 3.07 2.47
CA VAL A 371 24.38 3.62 1.22
C VAL A 371 23.32 3.52 0.14
N THR A 372 23.11 4.59 -0.60
CA THR A 372 22.19 4.66 -1.74
C THR A 372 22.93 4.88 -3.06
N GLN A 373 22.23 4.74 -4.16
CA GLN A 373 22.80 4.99 -5.49
C GLN A 373 23.29 6.44 -5.62
N GLU A 374 22.59 7.39 -5.04
CA GLU A 374 22.94 8.82 -5.03
C GLU A 374 24.21 9.14 -4.22
N ASP A 375 24.59 8.26 -3.30
CA ASP A 375 25.83 8.40 -2.53
C ASP A 375 27.06 7.95 -3.33
N LEU A 376 26.89 7.13 -4.38
CA LEU A 376 28.01 6.55 -5.13
C LEU A 376 28.98 7.56 -5.75
N PRO A 377 28.54 8.64 -6.44
CA PRO A 377 29.48 9.62 -7.00
C PRO A 377 30.41 10.21 -5.95
N TYR A 378 29.89 10.50 -4.75
CA TYR A 378 30.66 11.06 -3.64
C TYR A 378 31.62 10.01 -3.05
N ILE A 379 31.17 8.76 -2.88
CA ILE A 379 32.03 7.67 -2.42
C ILE A 379 33.17 7.42 -3.41
N VAL A 380 32.88 7.43 -4.70
CA VAL A 380 33.88 7.28 -5.77
C VAL A 380 34.88 8.42 -5.72
N SER A 381 34.40 9.66 -5.62
CA SER A 381 35.27 10.84 -5.52
C SER A 381 36.18 10.80 -4.29
N ASP A 382 35.63 10.49 -3.11
CA ASP A 382 36.37 10.40 -1.84
C ASP A 382 37.46 9.31 -1.92
N VAL A 383 37.10 8.13 -2.41
CA VAL A 383 38.02 6.95 -2.46
C VAL A 383 39.13 7.14 -3.48
N LEU A 384 38.84 7.72 -4.65
CA LEU A 384 39.80 7.82 -5.73
C LEU A 384 40.62 9.12 -5.69
N LYS A 385 40.25 10.08 -4.83
CA LYS A 385 40.86 11.41 -4.80
C LYS A 385 40.94 12.06 -6.20
N HIS A 386 40.01 11.70 -7.07
CA HIS A 386 39.91 12.20 -8.44
C HIS A 386 38.55 12.89 -8.58
N GLY A 387 38.53 14.15 -9.01
CA GLY A 387 37.37 15.03 -9.08
C GLY A 387 36.25 14.59 -10.00
N MET A 388 35.56 13.48 -9.63
CA MET A 388 34.29 13.08 -10.24
C MET A 388 33.06 13.69 -9.55
N ALA A 389 33.22 14.19 -8.33
CA ALA A 389 32.34 15.16 -7.71
C ALA A 389 33.26 16.09 -6.91
N GLU A 390 33.56 17.25 -7.43
CA GLU A 390 34.12 18.32 -6.61
C GLU A 390 33.08 18.59 -5.52
N GLU A 391 33.51 18.63 -4.25
CA GLU A 391 32.67 19.07 -3.14
C GLU A 391 32.42 20.56 -3.35
N ARG A 392 31.43 20.89 -4.20
CA ARG A 392 31.11 22.23 -4.61
C ARG A 392 30.51 23.07 -3.49
N VAL A 393 29.89 22.34 -2.54
CA VAL A 393 29.23 22.93 -1.38
C VAL A 393 29.78 22.29 -0.11
N SER A 394 30.44 23.07 0.71
CA SER A 394 30.92 22.64 2.04
C SER A 394 30.41 23.57 3.13
N LEU A 395 29.82 22.99 4.17
CA LEU A 395 29.38 23.71 5.36
C LEU A 395 30.58 23.94 6.28
N LYS A 396 31.01 25.22 6.39
CA LYS A 396 32.20 25.59 7.18
C LYS A 396 31.88 25.66 8.67
N SER A 397 30.78 26.30 9.03
CA SER A 397 30.30 26.38 10.41
C SER A 397 28.83 26.76 10.45
N TYR A 398 28.16 26.40 11.54
CA TYR A 398 26.82 26.86 11.82
C TYR A 398 26.53 26.89 13.31
N ILE A 399 25.56 27.70 13.69
CA ILE A 399 24.96 27.73 15.03
C ILE A 399 23.46 27.64 14.85
N VAL A 400 22.82 26.73 15.57
CA VAL A 400 21.36 26.64 15.67
C VAL A 400 20.97 26.75 17.12
N ASN A 401 20.17 27.75 17.45
CA ASN A 401 19.74 28.03 18.82
C ASN A 401 18.27 27.67 19.00
N LEU A 402 17.97 26.98 20.09
CA LEU A 402 16.63 26.74 20.59
C LEU A 402 16.52 27.26 22.02
N ALA A 403 15.60 28.17 22.28
CA ALA A 403 15.31 28.68 23.61
C ALA A 403 13.80 28.71 23.86
N TYR A 404 13.38 28.37 25.07
CA TYR A 404 11.97 28.38 25.43
C TYR A 404 11.37 29.79 25.28
N GLY A 405 10.25 29.90 24.59
CA GLY A 405 9.55 31.17 24.38
C GLY A 405 10.12 32.06 23.28
N LEU A 406 11.19 31.68 22.60
CA LEU A 406 11.80 32.41 21.49
C LEU A 406 11.73 31.58 20.20
N LYS A 407 11.71 32.26 19.05
CA LYS A 407 11.84 31.58 17.75
C LYS A 407 13.26 31.03 17.59
N PRO A 408 13.41 29.78 17.11
CA PRO A 408 14.71 29.24 16.75
C PRO A 408 15.42 30.13 15.74
N MET A 409 16.73 30.27 15.86
CA MET A 409 17.59 31.00 14.95
C MET A 409 18.73 30.11 14.46
N ALA A 410 19.10 30.25 13.20
CA ALA A 410 20.29 29.64 12.63
C ALA A 410 21.16 30.71 11.98
N THR A 411 22.47 30.62 12.20
CA THR A 411 23.52 31.32 11.45
C THR A 411 24.42 30.26 10.86
N LEU A 412 24.70 30.37 9.57
CA LEU A 412 25.55 29.40 8.88
C LEU A 412 26.55 30.11 7.97
N LYS A 413 27.71 29.45 7.83
CA LYS A 413 28.77 29.83 6.89
C LYS A 413 29.00 28.64 5.95
N ILE A 414 28.82 28.85 4.66
CA ILE A 414 28.91 27.84 3.62
C ILE A 414 29.80 28.30 2.49
N GLU A 415 30.58 27.39 1.95
CA GLU A 415 31.35 27.63 0.73
C GLU A 415 30.63 26.97 -0.44
N ILE A 416 30.43 27.73 -1.51
CA ILE A 416 29.81 27.28 -2.77
C ILE A 416 30.75 27.64 -3.91
N ASN A 417 31.26 26.67 -4.63
CA ASN A 417 32.19 26.84 -5.74
C ASN A 417 33.39 27.72 -5.36
N GLY A 418 33.99 27.47 -4.18
CA GLY A 418 35.17 28.19 -3.66
C GLY A 418 34.89 29.58 -3.10
N LYS A 419 33.62 30.04 -3.05
CA LYS A 419 33.24 31.33 -2.49
C LYS A 419 32.41 31.16 -1.20
N GLU A 420 32.81 31.87 -0.16
CA GLU A 420 32.14 31.81 1.15
C GLU A 420 30.93 32.76 1.19
N TYR A 421 29.87 32.27 1.84
CA TYR A 421 28.63 32.99 2.13
C TYR A 421 28.26 32.79 3.58
N GLU A 422 27.78 33.83 4.23
CA GLU A 422 27.28 33.77 5.61
C GLU A 422 25.90 34.41 5.67
N GLU A 423 24.94 33.73 6.35
CA GLU A 423 23.58 34.22 6.46
C GLU A 423 22.94 33.73 7.77
N SER A 424 21.95 34.50 8.24
CA SER A 424 21.18 34.18 9.43
C SER A 424 19.67 34.23 9.15
N SER A 425 18.93 33.35 9.80
CA SER A 425 17.47 33.36 9.72
C SER A 425 16.82 32.80 10.99
N SER A 426 15.59 33.24 11.25
CA SER A 426 14.70 32.61 12.21
C SER A 426 13.73 31.67 11.51
N GLY A 427 13.27 30.64 12.21
CA GLY A 427 12.31 29.66 11.72
C GLY A 427 11.31 29.23 12.79
N ASP A 428 10.39 28.37 12.40
CA ASP A 428 9.40 27.79 13.32
C ASP A 428 9.95 26.55 14.03
N GLY A 429 11.09 26.01 13.55
CA GLY A 429 11.90 24.96 14.14
C GLY A 429 13.37 25.18 13.83
N GLN A 430 14.28 24.42 14.50
CA GLN A 430 15.73 24.51 14.31
C GLN A 430 16.12 24.28 12.84
N TYR A 431 15.65 23.19 12.26
CA TYR A 431 15.94 22.83 10.88
C TYR A 431 15.31 23.83 9.88
N ASP A 432 14.10 24.36 10.15
CA ASP A 432 13.48 25.39 9.33
C ASP A 432 14.29 26.70 9.34
N ALA A 433 14.82 27.11 10.50
CA ALA A 433 15.71 28.27 10.59
C ALA A 433 16.96 28.10 9.71
N PHE A 434 17.59 26.91 9.75
CA PHE A 434 18.74 26.56 8.93
C PHE A 434 18.41 26.59 7.42
N VAL A 435 17.33 25.94 7.00
CA VAL A 435 16.91 25.93 5.59
C VAL A 435 16.52 27.33 5.10
N ARG A 436 15.90 28.17 5.94
CA ARG A 436 15.58 29.55 5.57
C ARG A 436 16.85 30.40 5.35
N ALA A 437 17.89 30.20 6.14
CA ALA A 437 19.18 30.87 5.91
C ALA A 437 19.80 30.42 4.58
N LEU A 438 19.81 29.12 4.27
CA LEU A 438 20.25 28.61 2.97
C LEU A 438 19.43 29.18 1.80
N ARG A 439 18.10 29.21 1.93
CA ARG A 439 17.22 29.79 0.91
C ARG A 439 17.51 31.25 0.62
N LYS A 440 17.90 32.03 1.62
CA LYS A 440 18.32 33.41 1.41
C LYS A 440 19.59 33.47 0.57
N ILE A 441 20.60 32.65 0.86
CA ILE A 441 21.82 32.57 0.06
C ILE A 441 21.46 32.21 -1.39
N TYR A 442 20.73 31.13 -1.61
CA TYR A 442 20.41 30.65 -2.95
C TYR A 442 19.50 31.60 -3.72
N LYS A 443 18.36 32.01 -3.13
CA LYS A 443 17.37 32.85 -3.85
C LYS A 443 17.74 34.30 -3.93
N VAL A 444 18.26 34.89 -2.83
CA VAL A 444 18.50 36.33 -2.77
C VAL A 444 19.91 36.68 -3.25
N THR A 445 20.94 35.95 -2.78
CA THR A 445 22.33 36.28 -3.08
C THR A 445 22.77 35.71 -4.42
N LEU A 446 22.39 34.46 -4.74
CA LEU A 446 22.82 33.79 -5.98
C LEU A 446 21.79 33.88 -7.11
N GLY A 447 20.52 34.24 -6.83
CA GLY A 447 19.46 34.29 -7.83
C GLY A 447 19.07 32.90 -8.40
N ARG A 448 19.36 31.82 -7.64
CA ARG A 448 19.15 30.42 -8.04
C ARG A 448 17.89 29.85 -7.43
N LYS A 449 17.32 28.83 -8.07
CA LYS A 449 16.21 28.04 -7.48
C LYS A 449 16.72 27.24 -6.30
N PHE A 450 15.87 27.04 -5.31
CA PHE A 450 16.15 26.17 -4.17
C PHE A 450 15.10 25.05 -4.13
N PRO A 451 15.48 23.77 -4.05
CA PRO A 451 14.56 22.66 -4.06
C PRO A 451 13.50 22.76 -2.99
N MET A 452 12.32 22.23 -3.29
CA MET A 452 11.22 22.18 -2.36
C MET A 452 11.24 20.85 -1.63
N LEU A 453 11.20 20.89 -0.30
CA LEU A 453 11.03 19.73 0.55
C LEU A 453 9.59 19.22 0.40
N THR A 454 9.40 17.97 -0.03
CA THR A 454 8.07 17.38 -0.22
C THR A 454 7.64 16.49 0.94
N ASN A 455 8.62 15.94 1.67
CA ASN A 455 8.37 15.14 2.88
C ASN A 455 9.60 15.21 3.79
N TYR A 456 9.45 14.80 5.04
CA TYR A 456 10.52 14.77 6.04
C TYR A 456 10.31 13.56 6.94
N ALA A 457 11.08 12.50 6.73
CA ALA A 457 10.98 11.26 7.50
C ALA A 457 12.20 11.11 8.42
N VAL A 458 11.95 10.92 9.70
CA VAL A 458 12.96 10.64 10.72
C VAL A 458 12.73 9.26 11.28
N THR A 459 13.73 8.41 11.21
CA THR A 459 13.68 7.06 11.77
C THR A 459 14.84 6.84 12.73
N ILE A 460 14.55 6.21 13.88
CA ILE A 460 15.55 5.74 14.80
C ILE A 460 15.72 4.24 14.52
N PRO A 461 16.88 3.80 14.00
CA PRO A 461 17.11 2.37 13.79
C PRO A 461 16.98 1.59 15.11
N PRO A 462 16.46 0.36 15.10
CA PRO A 462 16.27 -0.43 16.32
C PRO A 462 17.56 -0.58 17.13
N GLY A 463 17.55 -0.20 18.40
CA GLY A 463 18.75 -0.26 19.26
C GLY A 463 18.55 0.35 20.65
N GLY A 464 17.52 1.18 20.83
CA GLY A 464 16.97 1.56 22.15
C GLY A 464 17.91 2.26 23.14
N ARG A 465 18.99 2.90 22.71
CA ARG A 465 19.87 3.70 23.56
C ARG A 465 19.71 5.18 23.25
N THR A 466 19.98 6.04 24.22
CA THR A 466 19.92 7.51 24.08
C THR A 466 20.98 8.07 23.11
N ASP A 467 21.95 7.26 22.73
CA ASP A 467 23.00 7.52 21.75
C ASP A 467 22.75 6.83 20.39
N ALA A 468 21.50 6.40 20.13
CA ALA A 468 21.14 5.81 18.85
C ALA A 468 21.24 6.84 17.72
N PHE A 469 21.83 6.41 16.60
CA PHE A 469 21.86 7.25 15.41
C PHE A 469 20.44 7.46 14.89
N VAL A 470 20.17 8.68 14.45
CA VAL A 470 18.93 9.10 13.82
C VAL A 470 19.17 9.19 12.31
N GLN A 471 18.35 8.53 11.54
CA GLN A 471 18.35 8.66 10.10
C GLN A 471 17.26 9.64 9.66
N THR A 472 17.65 10.64 8.88
CA THR A 472 16.70 11.56 8.24
C THR A 472 16.74 11.34 6.72
N VAL A 473 15.57 11.16 6.13
CA VAL A 473 15.37 11.03 4.68
C VAL A 473 14.52 12.20 4.21
N ILE A 474 15.01 12.94 3.23
CA ILE A 474 14.34 14.13 2.70
C ILE A 474 14.16 13.98 1.19
N PRO A 475 12.92 13.79 0.70
CA PRO A 475 12.60 13.96 -0.71
C PRO A 475 12.55 15.44 -1.09
N TRP A 476 13.24 15.77 -2.17
CA TRP A 476 13.33 17.10 -2.75
C TRP A 476 12.65 17.14 -4.11
N SER A 477 11.99 18.23 -4.43
CA SER A 477 11.42 18.48 -5.76
C SER A 477 12.06 19.69 -6.38
N VAL A 478 12.57 19.51 -7.60
CA VAL A 478 13.07 20.57 -8.48
C VAL A 478 12.37 20.40 -9.82
N GLU A 479 11.56 21.37 -10.22
CA GLU A 479 10.74 21.29 -11.44
C GLU A 479 9.91 20.00 -11.46
N ASP A 480 10.11 19.11 -12.43
CA ASP A 480 9.41 17.84 -12.57
C ASP A 480 10.20 16.64 -12.01
N THR A 481 11.37 16.89 -11.39
CA THR A 481 12.25 15.84 -10.86
C THR A 481 12.11 15.75 -9.34
N ILE A 482 11.93 14.52 -8.84
CA ILE A 482 11.95 14.21 -7.40
C ILE A 482 13.14 13.30 -7.14
N PHE A 483 13.99 13.70 -6.19
CA PHE A 483 15.09 12.88 -5.70
C PHE A 483 15.13 12.89 -4.17
N ARG A 484 15.88 11.96 -3.56
CA ARG A 484 15.95 11.81 -2.10
C ARG A 484 17.39 11.89 -1.63
N THR A 485 17.60 12.59 -0.51
CA THR A 485 18.88 12.57 0.20
C THR A 485 18.71 12.07 1.63
N ARG A 486 19.79 11.53 2.19
CA ARG A 486 19.78 10.95 3.54
C ARG A 486 20.95 11.46 4.36
N GLY A 487 20.71 11.69 5.64
CA GLY A 487 21.73 11.97 6.62
C GLY A 487 21.58 11.07 7.84
N LEU A 488 22.70 10.74 8.46
CA LEU A 488 22.78 9.93 9.67
C LEU A 488 23.61 10.67 10.72
N ASP A 489 23.06 10.86 11.89
CA ASP A 489 23.74 11.43 13.04
C ASP A 489 23.07 11.03 14.35
N ALA A 490 23.74 11.25 15.49
CA ALA A 490 23.13 11.11 16.81
C ALA A 490 22.12 12.24 17.10
N ASP A 491 22.27 13.40 16.45
CA ASP A 491 21.35 14.53 16.52
C ASP A 491 20.46 14.58 15.27
N GLN A 492 19.16 14.73 15.47
CA GLN A 492 18.16 14.77 14.40
C GLN A 492 18.38 15.96 13.44
N THR A 493 18.74 17.12 13.99
CA THR A 493 18.97 18.33 13.20
C THR A 493 20.24 18.19 12.37
N GLU A 494 21.29 17.61 12.95
CA GLU A 494 22.54 17.29 12.27
C GLU A 494 22.32 16.30 11.10
N ALA A 495 21.55 15.24 11.34
CA ALA A 495 21.20 14.29 10.30
C ALA A 495 20.47 14.97 9.12
N ALA A 496 19.55 15.90 9.41
CA ALA A 496 18.85 16.66 8.39
C ALA A 496 19.77 17.64 7.64
N ILE A 497 20.69 18.28 8.35
CA ILE A 497 21.70 19.17 7.76
C ILE A 497 22.60 18.39 6.80
N LYS A 498 23.09 17.21 7.19
CA LYS A 498 23.88 16.32 6.33
C LYS A 498 23.11 15.92 5.04
N ALA A 499 21.83 15.58 5.17
CA ALA A 499 20.98 15.30 4.02
C ALA A 499 20.84 16.52 3.09
N THR A 500 20.74 17.74 3.68
CA THR A 500 20.61 18.99 2.95
C THR A 500 21.89 19.35 2.20
N VAL A 501 23.06 19.18 2.81
CA VAL A 501 24.36 19.45 2.16
C VAL A 501 24.55 18.52 0.94
N LYS A 502 24.17 17.25 1.06
CA LYS A 502 24.17 16.33 -0.10
C LYS A 502 23.27 16.85 -1.23
N MET A 503 22.07 17.32 -0.90
CA MET A 503 21.15 17.92 -1.87
C MET A 503 21.77 19.12 -2.57
N LEU A 504 22.44 20.00 -1.81
CA LEU A 504 23.08 21.20 -2.39
C LEU A 504 24.19 20.82 -3.38
N ASN A 505 24.99 19.81 -3.09
CA ASN A 505 26.01 19.32 -4.02
C ASN A 505 25.38 18.76 -5.30
N ILE A 506 24.27 18.02 -5.21
CA ILE A 506 23.57 17.49 -6.39
C ILE A 506 23.07 18.62 -7.30
N ILE A 507 22.44 19.65 -6.74
CA ILE A 507 21.92 20.76 -7.57
C ILE A 507 23.01 21.67 -8.14
N GLU A 508 24.15 21.80 -7.47
CA GLU A 508 25.27 22.60 -8.02
C GLU A 508 25.91 21.92 -9.24
N ASP A 509 25.89 20.58 -9.32
CA ASP A 509 26.31 19.85 -10.52
C ASP A 509 25.38 20.12 -11.72
N GLU A 510 24.05 20.25 -11.47
CA GLU A 510 23.05 20.53 -12.51
C GLU A 510 23.12 22.00 -13.01
N TYR A 511 23.54 22.96 -12.18
CA TYR A 511 23.61 24.39 -12.57
C TYR A 511 24.79 24.74 -13.48
N GLU A 512 25.79 23.87 -13.62
CA GLU A 512 26.93 24.07 -14.50
C GLU A 512 26.91 23.17 -15.75
N SER A 513 26.03 22.18 -15.82
CA SER A 513 25.80 21.35 -17.00
C SER A 513 24.81 22.02 -17.95
#